data_2523b107ec22f4c1143a00856b637d17
#
_entry.id   2523b107ec22f4c1143a00856b637d17
#
_cell.length_a   1.000
_cell.length_b   1.000
_cell.length_c   1.000
_cell.angle_alpha   90.00
_cell.angle_beta   90.00
_cell.angle_gamma   90.00
#
_symmetry.space_group_name_H-M   'P 1'
#
loop_
_entity.id
_entity.type
_entity.pdbx_description
1 polymer ?
#
loop_
_entity_poly.entity_id
_entity_poly.type
_entity_poly.pdbx_seq_one_letter_code
_entity_poly.pdbx_strand_id
1 'polypeptide(L)'
;MLFRSRGGVLREGLGFDKCAVAVVTNIGEGDHLGQNHMHTPEDVARIKQIIVQNVAPNGYAVLNAADPLVAAMAPHCAGKVILFAQSAQHPLVVAHRARGHRVLFVENGHIVAAEGTLQQRLPLSDVPLTGGGRLGFQVENTLAAVGSCWALDMPWATIVAGVCSFNNDAKNAPGRFNLMHYRESIIVADYGHNPHAMRALVSAFDALPSTESTRRTVVISGAGDRRDEDLRNLTRVLGDAFDNIVLFEDACQRGRADGEVIALLREGLEGARRATHVEELRGEFIAIDRGLEILKPGDQCLVLVDQVEEALDHLQKRIREG
;
A
#
# COMPACT_ATOMS: atom_id res chain seq x y z
N MET A 1 16.28 -11.44 -1.71
CA MET A 1 15.45 -10.61 -0.81
C MET A 1 14.47 -11.53 -0.10
N LEU A 2 14.29 -11.40 1.22
CA LEU A 2 13.40 -12.24 2.00
C LEU A 2 12.31 -11.36 2.62
N PHE A 3 11.05 -11.58 2.23
CA PHE A 3 9.90 -10.96 2.89
C PHE A 3 9.55 -11.73 4.15
N ARG A 4 9.45 -11.04 5.28
CA ARG A 4 8.97 -11.61 6.53
C ARG A 4 7.70 -10.88 6.97
N SER A 5 6.58 -11.56 6.82
CA SER A 5 5.33 -11.10 7.39
C SER A 5 5.35 -11.26 8.91
N ARG A 6 4.52 -10.48 9.60
CA ARG A 6 4.29 -10.61 11.03
C ARG A 6 4.00 -12.06 11.44
N GLY A 7 3.08 -12.73 10.74
CA GLY A 7 2.71 -14.10 11.05
C GLY A 7 3.87 -15.09 10.86
N GLY A 8 4.74 -14.87 9.88
CA GLY A 8 5.95 -15.67 9.67
C GLY A 8 6.94 -15.50 10.82
N VAL A 9 7.20 -14.27 11.26
CA VAL A 9 8.10 -14.00 12.38
C VAL A 9 7.59 -14.65 13.68
N LEU A 10 6.29 -14.57 13.95
CA LEU A 10 5.69 -15.14 15.17
C LEU A 10 5.70 -16.66 15.19
N ARG A 11 5.51 -17.32 14.06
CA ARG A 11 5.39 -18.78 13.98
C ARG A 11 6.70 -19.49 13.73
N GLU A 12 7.59 -18.88 12.95
CA GLU A 12 8.80 -19.55 12.42
C GLU A 12 10.09 -18.77 12.74
N GLY A 13 9.97 -17.59 13.36
CA GLY A 13 11.11 -16.69 13.56
C GLY A 13 11.60 -16.06 12.26
N LEU A 14 12.83 -15.53 12.27
CA LEU A 14 13.39 -14.83 11.13
C LEU A 14 13.91 -15.76 10.03
N GLY A 15 14.39 -16.94 10.38
CA GLY A 15 15.08 -17.87 9.48
C GLY A 15 16.48 -17.41 9.06
N PHE A 16 17.01 -16.41 9.76
CA PHE A 16 18.40 -15.90 9.62
C PHE A 16 18.82 -15.21 10.93
N ASP A 17 20.11 -15.16 11.22
CA ASP A 17 20.65 -14.52 12.44
C ASP A 17 20.87 -13.02 12.22
N LYS A 18 21.42 -12.63 11.06
CA LYS A 18 21.69 -11.24 10.72
C LYS A 18 21.32 -10.96 9.28
N CYS A 19 20.92 -9.70 9.00
CA CYS A 19 20.68 -9.19 7.66
C CYS A 19 21.52 -7.96 7.38
N ALA A 20 21.90 -7.78 6.12
CA ALA A 20 22.61 -6.59 5.67
C ALA A 20 21.72 -5.36 5.66
N VAL A 21 20.44 -5.54 5.30
CA VAL A 21 19.45 -4.46 5.21
C VAL A 21 18.12 -4.95 5.76
N ALA A 22 17.53 -4.16 6.67
CA ALA A 22 16.14 -4.28 7.09
C ALA A 22 15.34 -3.07 6.60
N VAL A 23 14.09 -3.29 6.18
CA VAL A 23 13.20 -2.22 5.71
C VAL A 23 11.90 -2.28 6.48
N VAL A 24 11.46 -1.15 7.04
CA VAL A 24 10.12 -1.01 7.61
C VAL A 24 9.47 0.25 7.04
N THR A 25 8.40 0.06 6.29
CA THR A 25 7.72 1.16 5.57
C THR A 25 6.69 1.87 6.43
N ASN A 26 5.82 1.12 7.09
CA ASN A 26 4.78 1.67 7.98
C ASN A 26 4.26 0.60 8.95
N ILE A 27 3.69 1.08 10.04
CA ILE A 27 2.83 0.35 10.96
C ILE A 27 1.39 0.83 10.75
N GLY A 28 1.21 2.15 10.60
CA GLY A 28 -0.09 2.79 10.49
C GLY A 28 -0.96 2.53 11.72
N GLU A 29 -2.25 2.27 11.49
CA GLU A 29 -3.21 1.93 12.56
C GLU A 29 -3.08 0.48 13.04
N GLY A 30 -2.11 -0.26 12.52
CA GLY A 30 -1.93 -1.67 12.75
C GLY A 30 -2.79 -2.53 11.83
N ASP A 31 -2.18 -3.57 11.28
CA ASP A 31 -2.89 -4.57 10.48
C ASP A 31 -2.99 -5.89 11.27
N HIS A 32 -4.11 -6.60 11.10
CA HIS A 32 -4.38 -7.87 11.79
C HIS A 32 -4.44 -7.75 13.33
N LEU A 33 -4.93 -6.64 13.85
CA LEU A 33 -5.22 -6.52 15.29
C LEU A 33 -6.27 -7.55 15.72
N GLY A 34 -6.20 -7.99 16.97
CA GLY A 34 -7.05 -9.06 17.52
C GLY A 34 -6.52 -10.49 17.26
N GLN A 35 -5.49 -10.66 16.41
CA GLN A 35 -4.89 -11.96 16.13
C GLN A 35 -3.55 -12.14 16.88
N ASN A 36 -3.25 -13.37 17.31
CA ASN A 36 -1.97 -13.71 17.95
C ASN A 36 -1.59 -12.79 19.13
N HIS A 37 -2.56 -12.43 19.98
CA HIS A 37 -2.40 -11.55 21.14
C HIS A 37 -1.88 -10.13 20.83
N MET A 38 -2.07 -9.65 19.61
CA MET A 38 -1.77 -8.27 19.24
C MET A 38 -3.05 -7.44 19.24
N HIS A 39 -3.07 -6.43 20.08
CA HIS A 39 -4.25 -5.61 20.30
C HIS A 39 -4.03 -4.15 19.87
N THR A 40 -2.77 -3.72 19.78
CA THR A 40 -2.38 -2.35 19.48
C THR A 40 -1.38 -2.26 18.33
N PRO A 41 -1.28 -1.09 17.65
CA PRO A 41 -0.23 -0.84 16.66
C PRO A 41 1.18 -1.02 17.21
N GLU A 42 1.39 -0.72 18.51
CA GLU A 42 2.67 -0.89 19.21
C GLU A 42 3.05 -2.38 19.33
N ASP A 43 2.06 -3.27 19.47
CA ASP A 43 2.33 -4.72 19.45
C ASP A 43 2.86 -5.17 18.10
N VAL A 44 2.24 -4.66 17.00
CA VAL A 44 2.70 -4.90 15.63
C VAL A 44 4.09 -4.32 15.40
N ALA A 45 4.35 -3.11 15.93
CA ALA A 45 5.65 -2.45 15.83
C ALA A 45 6.74 -3.25 16.52
N ARG A 46 6.49 -3.79 17.73
CA ARG A 46 7.44 -4.65 18.46
C ARG A 46 7.86 -5.88 17.66
N ILE A 47 6.91 -6.51 16.95
CA ILE A 47 7.23 -7.68 16.11
C ILE A 47 8.05 -7.27 14.90
N LYS A 48 7.66 -6.20 14.20
CA LYS A 48 8.42 -5.71 13.05
C LYS A 48 9.81 -5.18 13.44
N GLN A 49 9.98 -4.66 14.65
CA GLN A 49 11.27 -4.21 15.17
C GLN A 49 12.31 -5.33 15.26
N ILE A 50 11.89 -6.59 15.38
CA ILE A 50 12.82 -7.74 15.46
C ILE A 50 13.75 -7.77 14.23
N ILE A 51 13.27 -7.47 13.02
CA ILE A 51 14.15 -7.43 11.85
C ILE A 51 15.17 -6.29 11.91
N VAL A 52 14.82 -5.16 12.50
CA VAL A 52 15.72 -4.00 12.70
C VAL A 52 16.81 -4.34 13.71
N GLN A 53 16.47 -5.03 14.80
CA GLN A 53 17.41 -5.49 15.83
C GLN A 53 18.42 -6.52 15.30
N ASN A 54 18.06 -7.20 14.22
CA ASN A 54 18.90 -8.23 13.58
C ASN A 54 19.71 -7.70 12.37
N VAL A 55 19.76 -6.38 12.18
CA VAL A 55 20.70 -5.77 11.24
C VAL A 55 22.15 -5.99 11.72
N ALA A 56 23.03 -6.39 10.79
CA ALA A 56 24.45 -6.56 11.08
C ALA A 56 25.11 -5.21 11.46
N PRO A 57 26.18 -5.17 12.26
CA PRO A 57 26.82 -3.91 12.67
C PRO A 57 27.29 -3.03 11.50
N ASN A 58 27.61 -3.62 10.35
CA ASN A 58 27.96 -2.93 9.10
C ASN A 58 26.77 -2.76 8.13
N GLY A 59 25.57 -3.18 8.52
CA GLY A 59 24.35 -3.10 7.73
C GLY A 59 23.55 -1.83 7.99
N TYR A 60 22.35 -1.77 7.40
CA TYR A 60 21.45 -0.62 7.47
C TYR A 60 20.02 -1.02 7.79
N ALA A 61 19.34 -0.19 8.59
CA ALA A 61 17.88 -0.15 8.65
C ALA A 61 17.37 1.02 7.81
N VAL A 62 16.43 0.77 6.88
CA VAL A 62 15.75 1.78 6.06
C VAL A 62 14.35 1.98 6.65
N LEU A 63 14.11 3.15 7.25
CA LEU A 63 12.95 3.41 8.10
C LEU A 63 12.20 4.67 7.64
N ASN A 64 10.86 4.56 7.59
CA ASN A 64 10.00 5.70 7.31
C ASN A 64 9.96 6.64 8.52
N ALA A 65 10.47 7.85 8.37
CA ALA A 65 10.46 8.86 9.42
C ALA A 65 9.05 9.44 9.69
N ALA A 66 8.15 9.36 8.71
CA ALA A 66 6.79 9.87 8.83
C ALA A 66 5.86 8.97 9.66
N ASP A 67 6.23 7.71 9.88
CA ASP A 67 5.53 6.81 10.82
C ASP A 67 6.26 6.81 12.16
N PRO A 68 5.64 7.36 13.23
CA PRO A 68 6.31 7.48 14.54
C PRO A 68 6.76 6.14 15.13
N LEU A 69 5.97 5.06 14.93
CA LEU A 69 6.31 3.74 15.44
C LEU A 69 7.48 3.13 14.68
N VAL A 70 7.61 3.42 13.38
CA VAL A 70 8.76 3.01 12.57
C VAL A 70 10.00 3.83 12.93
N ALA A 71 9.87 5.16 13.05
CA ALA A 71 10.96 6.03 13.43
C ALA A 71 11.54 5.66 14.81
N ALA A 72 10.69 5.26 15.75
CA ALA A 72 11.10 4.81 17.09
C ALA A 72 11.95 3.53 17.08
N MET A 73 12.02 2.79 15.96
CA MET A 73 12.87 1.60 15.84
C MET A 73 14.35 1.95 15.61
N ALA A 74 14.66 3.18 15.18
CA ALA A 74 16.03 3.59 14.84
C ALA A 74 17.08 3.31 15.94
N PRO A 75 16.83 3.61 17.23
CA PRO A 75 17.80 3.32 18.31
C PRO A 75 18.07 1.83 18.55
N HIS A 76 17.22 0.94 18.04
CA HIS A 76 17.33 -0.50 18.20
C HIS A 76 18.14 -1.19 17.10
N CYS A 77 18.56 -0.44 16.07
CA CYS A 77 19.42 -0.95 15.00
C CYS A 77 20.87 -1.02 15.47
N ALA A 78 21.47 -2.21 15.39
CA ALA A 78 22.89 -2.40 15.71
C ALA A 78 23.82 -1.83 14.59
N GLY A 79 23.31 -1.66 13.38
CA GLY A 79 23.99 -1.06 12.24
C GLY A 79 23.68 0.43 12.11
N LYS A 80 23.74 0.92 10.89
CA LYS A 80 23.39 2.30 10.53
C LYS A 80 21.92 2.43 10.16
N VAL A 81 21.41 3.67 10.13
CA VAL A 81 20.03 3.95 9.76
C VAL A 81 19.98 4.90 8.56
N ILE A 82 19.11 4.59 7.61
CA ILE A 82 18.65 5.49 6.55
C ILE A 82 17.23 5.88 6.88
N LEU A 83 16.96 7.17 7.08
CA LEU A 83 15.60 7.68 7.25
C LEU A 83 15.04 8.18 5.91
N PHE A 84 13.78 7.87 5.63
CA PHE A 84 13.10 8.44 4.49
C PHE A 84 11.78 9.11 4.88
N ALA A 85 11.39 10.14 4.14
CA ALA A 85 10.08 10.78 4.20
C ALA A 85 9.76 11.50 2.88
N GLN A 86 8.50 11.78 2.61
CA GLN A 86 8.12 12.57 1.42
C GLN A 86 8.53 14.05 1.53
N SER A 87 8.78 14.58 2.72
CA SER A 87 9.12 15.99 2.94
C SER A 87 10.59 16.18 3.31
N ALA A 88 11.26 17.05 2.59
CA ALA A 88 12.62 17.50 2.92
C ALA A 88 12.70 18.22 4.28
N GLN A 89 11.59 18.80 4.75
CA GLN A 89 11.48 19.53 6.03
C GLN A 89 11.08 18.63 7.19
N HIS A 90 10.94 17.31 6.97
CA HIS A 90 10.59 16.40 8.07
C HIS A 90 11.64 16.47 9.19
N PRO A 91 11.26 16.78 10.46
CA PRO A 91 12.24 17.11 11.51
C PRO A 91 13.29 16.04 11.74
N LEU A 92 12.89 14.74 11.70
CA LEU A 92 13.82 13.62 11.87
C LEU A 92 14.78 13.49 10.68
N VAL A 93 14.33 13.74 9.45
CA VAL A 93 15.17 13.72 8.25
C VAL A 93 16.20 14.84 8.32
N VAL A 94 15.78 16.07 8.66
CA VAL A 94 16.67 17.23 8.83
C VAL A 94 17.72 16.96 9.89
N ALA A 95 17.31 16.50 11.09
CA ALA A 95 18.22 16.22 12.18
C ALA A 95 19.19 15.07 11.88
N HIS A 96 18.74 14.03 11.18
CA HIS A 96 19.55 12.87 10.81
C HIS A 96 20.62 13.26 9.77
N ARG A 97 20.23 14.02 8.75
CA ARG A 97 21.13 14.58 7.73
C ARG A 97 22.18 15.51 8.34
N ALA A 98 21.79 16.39 9.27
CA ALA A 98 22.70 17.32 9.93
C ALA A 98 23.84 16.62 10.71
N ARG A 99 23.61 15.36 11.11
CA ARG A 99 24.61 14.48 11.74
C ARG A 99 25.47 13.72 10.72
N GLY A 100 25.32 13.98 9.41
CA GLY A 100 26.07 13.33 8.35
C GLY A 100 25.53 11.96 7.93
N HIS A 101 24.34 11.57 8.40
CA HIS A 101 23.76 10.27 8.07
C HIS A 101 22.98 10.29 6.75
N ARG A 102 22.78 9.12 6.16
CA ARG A 102 22.00 8.92 4.93
C ARG A 102 20.52 9.20 5.14
N VAL A 103 19.92 9.98 4.26
CA VAL A 103 18.48 10.27 4.22
C VAL A 103 17.97 10.27 2.80
N LEU A 104 16.66 9.98 2.67
CA LEU A 104 15.92 10.07 1.42
C LEU A 104 14.66 10.92 1.62
N PHE A 105 14.41 11.84 0.69
CA PHE A 105 13.24 12.71 0.75
C PHE A 105 12.84 13.18 -0.65
N VAL A 106 11.68 13.82 -0.74
CA VAL A 106 11.24 14.48 -1.97
C VAL A 106 11.43 15.99 -1.83
N GLU A 107 12.04 16.59 -2.84
CA GLU A 107 12.23 18.03 -2.95
C GLU A 107 12.10 18.47 -4.41
N ASN A 108 11.24 19.45 -4.67
CA ASN A 108 11.03 20.02 -6.01
C ASN A 108 10.81 18.96 -7.11
N GLY A 109 9.94 17.97 -6.84
CA GLY A 109 9.62 16.90 -7.78
C GLY A 109 10.73 15.86 -7.99
N HIS A 110 11.74 15.82 -7.13
CA HIS A 110 12.83 14.85 -7.20
C HIS A 110 12.92 14.03 -5.92
N ILE A 111 13.23 12.76 -6.07
CA ILE A 111 13.81 11.96 -4.99
C ILE A 111 15.26 12.43 -4.78
N VAL A 112 15.57 12.78 -3.55
CA VAL A 112 16.92 13.19 -3.15
C VAL A 112 17.47 12.18 -2.16
N ALA A 113 18.61 11.56 -2.51
CA ALA A 113 19.42 10.76 -1.61
C ALA A 113 20.58 11.63 -1.13
N ALA A 114 20.67 11.88 0.17
CA ALA A 114 21.66 12.78 0.74
C ALA A 114 22.44 12.13 1.88
N GLU A 115 23.77 12.37 1.91
CA GLU A 115 24.68 12.00 3.00
C GLU A 115 25.57 13.21 3.31
N GLY A 116 25.25 13.90 4.40
CA GLY A 116 25.87 15.20 4.70
C GLY A 116 25.60 16.23 3.58
N THR A 117 26.66 16.70 2.91
CA THR A 117 26.59 17.65 1.79
C THR A 117 26.44 16.98 0.43
N LEU A 118 26.72 15.69 0.32
CA LEU A 118 26.59 14.93 -0.94
C LEU A 118 25.13 14.65 -1.22
N GLN A 119 24.73 14.80 -2.49
CA GLN A 119 23.37 14.55 -2.94
C GLN A 119 23.35 13.87 -4.31
N GLN A 120 22.43 12.93 -4.45
CA GLN A 120 22.00 12.36 -5.72
C GLN A 120 20.52 12.69 -5.93
N ARG A 121 20.12 12.95 -7.17
CA ARG A 121 18.73 13.35 -7.49
C ARG A 121 18.16 12.47 -8.59
N LEU A 122 16.88 12.16 -8.49
CA LEU A 122 16.10 11.40 -9.48
C LEU A 122 14.76 12.09 -9.66
N PRO A 123 14.38 12.58 -10.86
CA PRO A 123 13.07 13.16 -11.09
C PRO A 123 11.95 12.12 -10.87
N LEU A 124 10.90 12.48 -10.15
CA LEU A 124 9.72 11.62 -9.97
C LEU A 124 8.97 11.38 -11.28
N SER A 125 9.08 12.30 -12.26
CA SER A 125 8.55 12.12 -13.61
C SER A 125 9.11 10.91 -14.34
N ASP A 126 10.34 10.51 -14.01
CA ASP A 126 11.05 9.40 -14.66
C ASP A 126 10.77 8.05 -13.98
N VAL A 127 10.00 8.05 -12.88
CA VAL A 127 9.64 6.86 -12.11
C VAL A 127 8.18 6.48 -12.36
N PRO A 128 7.88 5.53 -13.27
CA PRO A 128 6.52 5.19 -13.67
C PRO A 128 5.61 4.81 -12.50
N LEU A 129 6.15 4.04 -11.55
CA LEU A 129 5.43 3.59 -10.34
C LEU A 129 4.76 4.73 -9.58
N THR A 130 5.36 5.92 -9.54
CA THR A 130 4.87 7.06 -8.75
C THR A 130 3.77 7.87 -9.44
N GLY A 131 3.46 7.56 -10.70
CA GLY A 131 2.55 8.39 -11.51
C GLY A 131 3.04 9.83 -11.66
N GLY A 132 4.36 10.04 -11.77
CA GLY A 132 4.98 11.37 -11.79
C GLY A 132 4.96 12.07 -10.43
N GLY A 133 4.95 11.31 -9.34
CA GLY A 133 4.93 11.81 -7.96
C GLY A 133 3.51 12.05 -7.40
N ARG A 134 2.47 11.76 -8.17
CA ARG A 134 1.07 11.94 -7.73
C ARG A 134 0.58 10.85 -6.77
N LEU A 135 1.13 9.66 -6.86
CA LEU A 135 0.75 8.51 -6.03
C LEU A 135 1.64 8.46 -4.78
N GLY A 136 1.24 9.17 -3.71
CA GLY A 136 2.06 9.39 -2.52
C GLY A 136 2.58 8.09 -1.88
N PHE A 137 1.72 7.06 -1.72
CA PHE A 137 2.16 5.78 -1.17
C PHE A 137 3.20 5.06 -2.07
N GLN A 138 3.13 5.23 -3.39
CA GLN A 138 4.12 4.68 -4.31
C GLN A 138 5.44 5.49 -4.29
N VAL A 139 5.36 6.78 -4.00
CA VAL A 139 6.56 7.58 -3.71
C VAL A 139 7.27 7.03 -2.47
N GLU A 140 6.55 6.73 -1.39
CA GLU A 140 7.13 6.10 -0.19
C GLU A 140 7.73 4.73 -0.47
N ASN A 141 7.02 3.89 -1.23
CA ASN A 141 7.55 2.59 -1.66
C ASN A 141 8.84 2.74 -2.47
N THR A 142 8.89 3.74 -3.37
CA THR A 142 10.10 4.03 -4.16
C THR A 142 11.24 4.52 -3.28
N LEU A 143 11.00 5.42 -2.31
CA LEU A 143 12.02 5.86 -1.35
C LEU A 143 12.58 4.69 -0.56
N ALA A 144 11.73 3.77 -0.09
CA ALA A 144 12.16 2.56 0.61
C ALA A 144 13.01 1.63 -0.28
N ALA A 145 12.61 1.45 -1.55
CA ALA A 145 13.35 0.64 -2.52
C ALA A 145 14.72 1.25 -2.85
N VAL A 146 14.77 2.56 -3.15
CA VAL A 146 16.03 3.31 -3.38
C VAL A 146 16.94 3.21 -2.16
N GLY A 147 16.40 3.41 -0.96
CA GLY A 147 17.13 3.28 0.29
C GLY A 147 17.72 1.90 0.51
N SER A 148 16.98 0.86 0.15
CA SER A 148 17.43 -0.54 0.26
C SER A 148 18.61 -0.84 -0.67
N CYS A 149 18.52 -0.39 -1.92
CA CYS A 149 19.60 -0.56 -2.90
C CYS A 149 20.83 0.28 -2.54
N TRP A 150 20.62 1.51 -2.05
CA TRP A 150 21.70 2.38 -1.58
C TRP A 150 22.38 1.83 -0.32
N ALA A 151 21.64 1.19 0.57
CA ALA A 151 22.17 0.50 1.74
C ALA A 151 23.10 -0.68 1.38
N LEU A 152 22.92 -1.25 0.19
CA LEU A 152 23.79 -2.30 -0.38
C LEU A 152 24.94 -1.75 -1.23
N ASP A 153 25.17 -0.42 -1.17
CA ASP A 153 26.18 0.30 -1.94
C ASP A 153 26.09 0.05 -3.46
N MET A 154 24.86 -0.19 -3.98
CA MET A 154 24.64 -0.28 -5.42
C MET A 154 24.97 1.06 -6.10
N PRO A 155 25.60 1.06 -7.28
CA PRO A 155 25.85 2.28 -8.03
C PRO A 155 24.56 3.04 -8.32
N TRP A 156 24.57 4.36 -8.14
CA TRP A 156 23.40 5.22 -8.32
C TRP A 156 22.73 5.03 -9.70
N ALA A 157 23.55 4.95 -10.76
CA ALA A 157 23.04 4.70 -12.11
C ALA A 157 22.23 3.39 -12.23
N THR A 158 22.65 2.34 -11.52
CA THR A 158 21.92 1.06 -11.47
C THR A 158 20.61 1.19 -10.71
N ILE A 159 20.59 1.94 -9.60
CA ILE A 159 19.36 2.22 -8.83
C ILE A 159 18.37 2.98 -9.71
N VAL A 160 18.82 4.04 -10.37
CA VAL A 160 18.01 4.85 -11.29
C VAL A 160 17.44 3.98 -12.41
N ALA A 161 18.28 3.21 -13.10
CA ALA A 161 17.83 2.33 -14.19
C ALA A 161 16.76 1.34 -13.71
N GLY A 162 16.90 0.78 -12.52
CA GLY A 162 15.95 -0.16 -11.94
C GLY A 162 14.58 0.48 -11.66
N VAL A 163 14.53 1.62 -10.99
CA VAL A 163 13.26 2.27 -10.63
C VAL A 163 12.56 2.94 -11.83
N CYS A 164 13.34 3.43 -12.81
CA CYS A 164 12.78 4.02 -14.03
C CYS A 164 12.25 2.97 -15.02
N SER A 165 12.72 1.73 -14.96
CA SER A 165 12.24 0.64 -15.81
C SER A 165 11.13 -0.21 -15.21
N PHE A 166 10.83 -0.04 -13.91
CA PHE A 166 9.82 -0.84 -13.23
C PHE A 166 8.40 -0.37 -13.58
N ASN A 167 7.63 -1.25 -14.20
CA ASN A 167 6.22 -1.06 -14.46
C ASN A 167 5.38 -1.86 -13.46
N ASN A 168 4.40 -1.18 -12.86
CA ASN A 168 3.48 -1.77 -11.88
C ASN A 168 2.27 -2.39 -12.59
N ASP A 169 2.52 -3.39 -13.40
CA ASP A 169 1.49 -4.15 -14.12
C ASP A 169 1.13 -5.47 -13.42
N ALA A 170 0.09 -6.13 -13.93
CA ALA A 170 -0.39 -7.40 -13.38
C ALA A 170 0.66 -8.53 -13.42
N LYS A 171 1.69 -8.43 -14.27
CA LYS A 171 2.77 -9.42 -14.37
C LYS A 171 3.86 -9.18 -13.33
N ASN A 172 4.25 -7.92 -13.14
CA ASN A 172 5.39 -7.57 -12.28
C ASN A 172 4.99 -7.42 -10.81
N ALA A 173 3.76 -6.95 -10.54
CA ALA A 173 3.23 -6.74 -9.20
C ALA A 173 1.72 -7.03 -9.17
N PRO A 174 1.28 -8.28 -9.27
CA PRO A 174 -0.15 -8.62 -9.33
C PRO A 174 -0.89 -8.17 -8.07
N GLY A 175 -2.07 -7.55 -8.25
CA GLY A 175 -2.91 -7.04 -7.17
C GLY A 175 -2.28 -5.89 -6.37
N ARG A 176 -1.40 -5.10 -6.96
CA ARG A 176 -0.77 -3.96 -6.30
C ARG A 176 -0.94 -2.69 -7.13
N PHE A 177 -2.12 -2.07 -7.03
CA PHE A 177 -2.49 -0.87 -7.78
C PHE A 177 -2.28 -1.05 -9.29
N ASN A 178 -2.79 -2.13 -9.87
CA ASN A 178 -2.68 -2.38 -11.30
C ASN A 178 -3.68 -1.51 -12.05
N LEU A 179 -3.18 -0.50 -12.74
CA LEU A 179 -3.99 0.43 -13.52
C LEU A 179 -4.24 -0.15 -14.91
N MET A 180 -5.51 -0.18 -15.30
CA MET A 180 -5.99 -0.69 -16.58
C MET A 180 -7.02 0.29 -17.17
N HIS A 181 -7.29 0.18 -18.46
CA HIS A 181 -8.30 0.97 -19.17
C HIS A 181 -9.38 0.06 -19.75
N TYR A 182 -10.65 0.47 -19.59
CA TYR A 182 -11.82 -0.21 -20.11
C TYR A 182 -12.84 0.83 -20.60
N ARG A 183 -13.17 0.83 -21.92
CA ARG A 183 -14.17 1.74 -22.52
C ARG A 183 -14.00 3.21 -22.06
N GLU A 184 -12.79 3.74 -22.17
CA GLU A 184 -12.42 5.09 -21.73
C GLU A 184 -12.49 5.33 -20.19
N SER A 185 -12.75 4.30 -19.42
CA SER A 185 -12.72 4.35 -17.94
C SER A 185 -11.40 3.83 -17.39
N ILE A 186 -11.05 4.28 -16.18
CA ILE A 186 -9.87 3.81 -15.45
C ILE A 186 -10.28 2.74 -14.46
N ILE A 187 -9.62 1.58 -14.51
CA ILE A 187 -9.77 0.52 -13.53
C ILE A 187 -8.47 0.38 -12.75
N VAL A 188 -8.57 0.25 -11.45
CA VAL A 188 -7.46 -0.10 -10.57
C VAL A 188 -7.80 -1.39 -9.83
N ALA A 189 -6.96 -2.41 -9.97
CA ALA A 189 -7.04 -3.63 -9.16
C ALA A 189 -5.99 -3.59 -8.04
N ASP A 190 -6.42 -3.82 -6.79
CA ASP A 190 -5.56 -3.82 -5.62
C ASP A 190 -6.00 -4.89 -4.60
N TYR A 191 -5.06 -5.42 -3.85
CA TYR A 191 -5.30 -6.37 -2.74
C TYR A 191 -5.38 -5.67 -1.38
N GLY A 192 -5.62 -4.39 -1.34
CA GLY A 192 -5.77 -3.63 -0.09
C GLY A 192 -6.92 -4.16 0.75
N HIS A 193 -6.69 -4.39 2.05
CA HIS A 193 -7.68 -5.01 2.93
C HIS A 193 -7.65 -4.45 4.37
N ASN A 194 -7.16 -3.24 4.53
CA ASN A 194 -7.18 -2.53 5.82
C ASN A 194 -7.50 -1.03 5.62
N PRO A 195 -8.01 -0.33 6.66
CA PRO A 195 -8.44 1.06 6.53
C PRO A 195 -7.33 2.02 6.10
N HIS A 196 -6.08 1.76 6.49
CA HIS A 196 -4.93 2.56 6.06
C HIS A 196 -4.71 2.45 4.55
N ALA A 197 -4.75 1.24 3.99
CA ALA A 197 -4.68 1.02 2.56
C ALA A 197 -5.85 1.69 1.82
N MET A 198 -7.08 1.62 2.36
CA MET A 198 -8.24 2.30 1.76
C MET A 198 -8.02 3.81 1.65
N ARG A 199 -7.50 4.46 2.69
CA ARG A 199 -7.18 5.89 2.63
C ARG A 199 -6.11 6.21 1.59
N ALA A 200 -5.08 5.39 1.48
CA ALA A 200 -4.03 5.54 0.46
C ALA A 200 -4.59 5.38 -0.96
N LEU A 201 -5.48 4.40 -1.18
CA LEU A 201 -6.16 4.20 -2.46
C LEU A 201 -7.11 5.36 -2.79
N VAL A 202 -7.89 5.85 -1.83
CA VAL A 202 -8.75 7.04 -2.02
C VAL A 202 -7.90 8.24 -2.44
N SER A 203 -6.82 8.52 -1.72
CA SER A 203 -5.89 9.62 -2.09
C SER A 203 -5.29 9.42 -3.49
N ALA A 204 -5.00 8.19 -3.89
CA ALA A 204 -4.53 7.90 -5.24
C ALA A 204 -5.61 8.16 -6.30
N PHE A 205 -6.87 7.79 -6.03
CA PHE A 205 -8.00 8.10 -6.90
C PHE A 205 -8.25 9.61 -7.04
N ASP A 206 -8.02 10.41 -5.99
CA ASP A 206 -8.10 11.86 -6.04
C ASP A 206 -7.02 12.47 -6.95
N ALA A 207 -5.90 11.79 -7.14
CA ALA A 207 -4.81 12.18 -8.02
C ALA A 207 -4.95 11.68 -9.47
N LEU A 208 -5.92 10.80 -9.76
CA LEU A 208 -6.21 10.35 -11.13
C LEU A 208 -6.96 11.43 -11.93
N PRO A 209 -6.83 11.43 -13.27
CA PRO A 209 -7.62 12.32 -14.11
C PRO A 209 -9.12 12.15 -13.87
N SER A 210 -9.81 13.25 -13.61
CA SER A 210 -11.26 13.27 -13.34
C SER A 210 -11.90 14.57 -13.79
N THR A 211 -13.21 14.53 -14.02
CA THR A 211 -14.08 15.68 -14.31
C THR A 211 -15.20 15.75 -13.27
N GLU A 212 -16.02 16.78 -13.29
CA GLU A 212 -17.19 16.89 -12.40
C GLU A 212 -18.22 15.76 -12.62
N SER A 213 -18.26 15.19 -13.82
CA SER A 213 -19.14 14.08 -14.18
C SER A 213 -18.58 12.72 -13.83
N THR A 214 -17.29 12.59 -13.51
CA THR A 214 -16.63 11.32 -13.17
C THR A 214 -17.28 10.69 -11.95
N ARG A 215 -17.81 9.47 -12.14
CA ARG A 215 -18.31 8.62 -11.04
C ARG A 215 -17.25 7.61 -10.65
N ARG A 216 -17.25 7.28 -9.37
CA ARG A 216 -16.34 6.29 -8.80
C ARG A 216 -17.12 5.08 -8.32
N THR A 217 -16.72 3.91 -8.79
CA THR A 217 -17.26 2.62 -8.37
C THR A 217 -16.20 1.86 -7.59
N VAL A 218 -16.58 1.18 -6.51
CA VAL A 218 -15.71 0.22 -5.84
C VAL A 218 -16.39 -1.13 -5.73
N VAL A 219 -15.63 -2.19 -6.03
CA VAL A 219 -15.98 -3.59 -5.83
C VAL A 219 -15.18 -4.10 -4.64
N ILE A 220 -15.84 -4.54 -3.57
CA ILE A 220 -15.17 -4.89 -2.31
C ILE A 220 -15.83 -6.07 -1.61
N SER A 221 -14.99 -6.93 -1.03
CA SER A 221 -15.36 -7.89 0.01
C SER A 221 -14.55 -7.63 1.29
N GLY A 222 -14.82 -8.42 2.31
CA GLY A 222 -14.08 -8.40 3.58
C GLY A 222 -13.61 -9.79 3.98
N ALA A 223 -12.43 -9.88 4.56
CA ALA A 223 -11.93 -11.14 5.10
C ALA A 223 -12.58 -11.40 6.46
N GLY A 224 -13.33 -12.51 6.59
CA GLY A 224 -14.10 -12.84 7.79
C GLY A 224 -13.28 -13.05 9.08
N ASP A 225 -11.97 -13.24 8.97
CA ASP A 225 -11.04 -13.33 10.10
C ASP A 225 -10.61 -11.95 10.67
N ARG A 226 -11.22 -10.86 10.18
CA ARG A 226 -11.00 -9.50 10.69
C ARG A 226 -11.97 -9.17 11.81
N ARG A 227 -11.60 -8.16 12.64
CA ARG A 227 -12.52 -7.63 13.66
C ARG A 227 -13.68 -6.90 12.97
N ASP A 228 -14.84 -6.89 13.60
CA ASP A 228 -16.03 -6.20 13.08
C ASP A 228 -15.76 -4.74 12.77
N GLU A 229 -15.08 -4.04 13.66
CA GLU A 229 -14.73 -2.63 13.48
C GLU A 229 -13.80 -2.40 12.29
N ASP A 230 -12.87 -3.32 12.01
CA ASP A 230 -12.00 -3.22 10.85
C ASP A 230 -12.80 -3.35 9.55
N LEU A 231 -13.77 -4.28 9.50
CA LEU A 231 -14.68 -4.44 8.36
C LEU A 231 -15.54 -3.19 8.14
N ARG A 232 -16.16 -2.64 9.19
CA ARG A 232 -16.93 -1.40 9.11
C ARG A 232 -16.06 -0.23 8.64
N ASN A 233 -14.83 -0.13 9.12
CA ASN A 233 -13.93 0.97 8.76
C ASN A 233 -13.46 0.93 7.30
N LEU A 234 -13.39 -0.24 6.66
CA LEU A 234 -13.10 -0.33 5.22
C LEU A 234 -14.14 0.48 4.42
N THR A 235 -15.40 0.16 4.61
CA THR A 235 -16.49 0.77 3.85
C THR A 235 -16.84 2.17 4.32
N ARG A 236 -16.60 2.53 5.58
CA ARG A 236 -16.71 3.93 6.05
C ARG A 236 -15.79 4.86 5.27
N VAL A 237 -14.53 4.47 5.05
CA VAL A 237 -13.59 5.25 4.23
C VAL A 237 -14.05 5.31 2.78
N LEU A 238 -14.48 4.19 2.21
CA LEU A 238 -14.88 4.10 0.81
C LEU A 238 -16.22 4.80 0.52
N GLY A 239 -17.18 4.73 1.42
CA GLY A 239 -18.48 5.37 1.28
C GLY A 239 -18.42 6.90 1.18
N ASP A 240 -17.37 7.50 1.74
CA ASP A 240 -17.13 8.94 1.61
C ASP A 240 -16.42 9.33 0.31
N ALA A 241 -15.88 8.36 -0.46
CA ALA A 241 -15.04 8.60 -1.62
C ALA A 241 -15.59 8.05 -2.95
N PHE A 242 -16.52 7.08 -2.90
CA PHE A 242 -17.07 6.38 -4.05
C PHE A 242 -18.59 6.56 -4.14
N ASP A 243 -19.11 6.70 -5.37
CA ASP A 243 -20.55 6.90 -5.64
C ASP A 243 -21.31 5.57 -5.63
N ASN A 244 -20.69 4.51 -6.21
CA ASN A 244 -21.27 3.17 -6.31
C ASN A 244 -20.42 2.20 -5.53
N ILE A 245 -21.06 1.39 -4.69
CA ILE A 245 -20.44 0.36 -3.88
C ILE A 245 -21.03 -0.99 -4.27
N VAL A 246 -20.20 -1.90 -4.77
CA VAL A 246 -20.57 -3.28 -5.04
C VAL A 246 -19.91 -4.15 -3.98
N LEU A 247 -20.70 -4.57 -3.00
CA LEU A 247 -20.27 -5.50 -1.95
C LEU A 247 -20.40 -6.93 -2.48
N PHE A 248 -19.38 -7.75 -2.25
CA PHE A 248 -19.51 -9.16 -2.55
C PHE A 248 -19.11 -10.05 -1.38
N GLU A 249 -19.68 -11.22 -1.35
CA GLU A 249 -19.36 -12.28 -0.42
C GLU A 249 -18.73 -13.44 -1.18
N ASP A 250 -17.56 -13.85 -0.72
CA ASP A 250 -16.86 -15.00 -1.29
C ASP A 250 -17.42 -16.33 -0.72
N ALA A 251 -17.04 -17.46 -1.32
CA ALA A 251 -17.47 -18.78 -0.86
C ALA A 251 -16.89 -19.16 0.51
N CYS A 252 -15.73 -18.60 0.89
CA CYS A 252 -15.04 -18.88 2.16
C CYS A 252 -15.18 -17.70 3.13
N GLN A 253 -16.06 -17.81 4.13
CA GLN A 253 -16.30 -16.78 5.15
C GLN A 253 -15.29 -16.79 6.30
N ARG A 254 -14.25 -17.63 6.25
CA ARG A 254 -13.18 -17.71 7.25
C ARG A 254 -13.71 -17.79 8.71
N GLY A 255 -14.77 -18.59 8.92
CA GLY A 255 -15.37 -18.87 10.23
C GLY A 255 -16.57 -18.01 10.62
N ARG A 256 -17.01 -17.08 9.78
CA ARG A 256 -18.28 -16.35 9.96
C ARG A 256 -19.43 -17.02 9.22
N ALA A 257 -20.65 -16.69 9.64
CA ALA A 257 -21.85 -17.13 8.93
C ALA A 257 -22.01 -16.40 7.59
N ASP A 258 -22.71 -17.02 6.64
CA ASP A 258 -23.12 -16.39 5.37
C ASP A 258 -23.90 -15.10 5.65
N GLY A 259 -23.52 -14.02 4.96
CA GLY A 259 -24.15 -12.70 5.10
C GLY A 259 -23.60 -11.84 6.24
N GLU A 260 -22.83 -12.40 7.18
CA GLU A 260 -22.33 -11.65 8.33
C GLU A 260 -21.28 -10.60 7.89
N VAL A 261 -20.38 -10.96 6.98
CA VAL A 261 -19.36 -10.02 6.46
C VAL A 261 -20.01 -8.88 5.69
N ILE A 262 -20.96 -9.19 4.80
CA ILE A 262 -21.71 -8.17 4.04
C ILE A 262 -22.46 -7.23 4.97
N ALA A 263 -23.10 -7.75 6.02
CA ALA A 263 -23.82 -6.93 6.99
C ALA A 263 -22.90 -5.91 7.66
N LEU A 264 -21.72 -6.33 8.09
CA LEU A 264 -20.70 -5.44 8.70
C LEU A 264 -20.18 -4.38 7.72
N LEU A 265 -19.93 -4.78 6.46
CA LEU A 265 -19.54 -3.83 5.41
C LEU A 265 -20.66 -2.81 5.13
N ARG A 266 -21.91 -3.24 5.14
CA ARG A 266 -23.08 -2.36 4.98
C ARG A 266 -23.22 -1.38 6.15
N GLU A 267 -23.06 -1.85 7.38
CA GLU A 267 -23.08 -0.99 8.57
C GLU A 267 -22.02 0.13 8.47
N GLY A 268 -20.85 -0.16 7.91
CA GLY A 268 -19.80 0.84 7.70
C GLY A 268 -20.17 1.95 6.71
N LEU A 269 -21.18 1.73 5.85
CA LEU A 269 -21.71 2.72 4.90
C LEU A 269 -22.79 3.63 5.51
N GLU A 270 -23.25 3.36 6.73
CA GLU A 270 -24.23 4.22 7.39
C GLU A 270 -23.70 5.64 7.56
N GLY A 271 -24.45 6.62 7.04
CA GLY A 271 -24.05 8.03 7.05
C GLY A 271 -22.98 8.40 6.02
N ALA A 272 -22.65 7.53 5.07
CA ALA A 272 -21.72 7.83 3.98
C ALA A 272 -22.14 9.08 3.20
N ARG A 273 -21.16 9.94 2.90
CA ARG A 273 -21.44 11.24 2.27
C ARG A 273 -21.57 11.17 0.76
N ARG A 274 -20.92 10.18 0.12
CA ARG A 274 -20.84 10.08 -1.34
C ARG A 274 -21.55 8.84 -1.90
N ALA A 275 -21.54 7.73 -1.20
CA ALA A 275 -22.17 6.50 -1.65
C ALA A 275 -23.69 6.69 -1.80
N THR A 276 -24.18 6.65 -3.06
CA THR A 276 -25.59 6.80 -3.40
C THR A 276 -26.22 5.50 -3.90
N HIS A 277 -25.38 4.53 -4.28
CA HIS A 277 -25.81 3.24 -4.79
C HIS A 277 -24.99 2.12 -4.16
N VAL A 278 -25.68 1.13 -3.57
CA VAL A 278 -25.05 -0.03 -2.91
C VAL A 278 -25.74 -1.28 -3.42
N GLU A 279 -24.95 -2.20 -3.98
CA GLU A 279 -25.43 -3.54 -4.40
C GLU A 279 -24.70 -4.62 -3.62
N GLU A 280 -25.36 -5.74 -3.40
CA GLU A 280 -24.80 -6.93 -2.75
C GLU A 280 -24.91 -8.12 -3.69
N LEU A 281 -23.79 -8.79 -3.89
CA LEU A 281 -23.67 -9.91 -4.83
C LEU A 281 -22.95 -11.08 -4.16
N ARG A 282 -23.09 -12.27 -4.75
CA ARG A 282 -22.36 -13.45 -4.33
C ARG A 282 -21.36 -13.86 -5.41
N GLY A 283 -20.09 -13.88 -5.05
CA GLY A 283 -18.99 -14.24 -5.92
C GLY A 283 -18.24 -13.04 -6.51
N GLU A 284 -16.91 -13.11 -6.46
CA GLU A 284 -16.00 -12.05 -6.86
C GLU A 284 -16.16 -11.67 -8.33
N PHE A 285 -16.18 -12.64 -9.23
CA PHE A 285 -16.25 -12.38 -10.67
C PHE A 285 -17.58 -11.76 -11.11
N ILE A 286 -18.69 -12.15 -10.48
CA ILE A 286 -20.00 -11.54 -10.71
C ILE A 286 -19.98 -10.08 -10.27
N ALA A 287 -19.38 -9.80 -9.13
CA ALA A 287 -19.26 -8.43 -8.63
C ALA A 287 -18.33 -7.58 -9.49
N ILE A 288 -17.24 -8.14 -10.00
CA ILE A 288 -16.34 -7.49 -10.96
C ILE A 288 -17.11 -7.13 -12.23
N ASP A 289 -17.81 -8.09 -12.83
CA ASP A 289 -18.61 -7.85 -14.05
C ASP A 289 -19.65 -6.75 -13.81
N ARG A 290 -20.32 -6.77 -12.67
CA ARG A 290 -21.29 -5.73 -12.30
C ARG A 290 -20.63 -4.36 -12.15
N GLY A 291 -19.47 -4.31 -11.50
CA GLY A 291 -18.66 -3.08 -11.39
C GLY A 291 -18.29 -2.48 -12.75
N LEU A 292 -17.93 -3.34 -13.73
CA LEU A 292 -17.62 -2.93 -15.10
C LEU A 292 -18.86 -2.47 -15.89
N GLU A 293 -20.01 -3.12 -15.70
CA GLU A 293 -21.28 -2.76 -16.37
C GLU A 293 -21.79 -1.37 -15.97
N ILE A 294 -21.57 -0.94 -14.75
CA ILE A 294 -22.01 0.37 -14.23
C ILE A 294 -21.23 1.52 -14.88
N LEU A 295 -19.99 1.26 -15.32
CA LEU A 295 -19.08 2.30 -15.80
C LEU A 295 -19.57 2.97 -17.07
N LYS A 296 -19.42 4.29 -17.10
CA LYS A 296 -19.55 5.16 -18.28
C LYS A 296 -18.19 5.70 -18.67
N PRO A 297 -18.01 6.13 -19.93
CA PRO A 297 -16.76 6.75 -20.36
C PRO A 297 -16.31 7.87 -19.41
N GLY A 298 -15.07 7.82 -18.98
CA GLY A 298 -14.48 8.78 -18.03
C GLY A 298 -14.65 8.41 -16.55
N ASP A 299 -15.35 7.32 -16.22
CA ASP A 299 -15.51 6.86 -14.85
C ASP A 299 -14.27 6.15 -14.31
N GLN A 300 -14.22 5.94 -13.00
CA GLN A 300 -13.14 5.27 -12.29
C GLN A 300 -13.69 4.09 -11.49
N CYS A 301 -12.99 2.95 -11.51
CA CYS A 301 -13.36 1.77 -10.75
C CYS A 301 -12.18 1.24 -9.94
N LEU A 302 -12.39 1.02 -8.64
CA LEU A 302 -11.50 0.26 -7.77
C LEU A 302 -12.05 -1.14 -7.62
N VAL A 303 -11.26 -2.14 -7.96
CA VAL A 303 -11.56 -3.55 -7.72
C VAL A 303 -10.61 -4.05 -6.63
N LEU A 304 -11.15 -4.31 -5.44
CA LEU A 304 -10.40 -4.91 -4.35
C LEU A 304 -10.47 -6.43 -4.52
N VAL A 305 -9.41 -6.98 -5.09
CA VAL A 305 -9.32 -8.40 -5.47
C VAL A 305 -9.00 -9.28 -4.26
N ASP A 306 -9.68 -10.43 -4.12
CA ASP A 306 -9.36 -11.48 -3.13
C ASP A 306 -8.55 -12.62 -3.80
N GLN A 307 -9.03 -13.17 -4.90
CA GLN A 307 -8.35 -14.17 -5.73
C GLN A 307 -7.49 -13.46 -6.80
N VAL A 308 -6.29 -13.00 -6.38
CA VAL A 308 -5.51 -12.00 -7.13
C VAL A 308 -5.25 -12.40 -8.57
N GLU A 309 -4.72 -13.61 -8.83
CA GLU A 309 -4.33 -14.04 -10.18
C GLU A 309 -5.58 -14.24 -11.05
N GLU A 310 -6.57 -14.95 -10.52
CA GLU A 310 -7.82 -15.26 -11.21
C GLU A 310 -8.64 -14.00 -11.51
N ALA A 311 -8.70 -13.05 -10.56
CA ALA A 311 -9.41 -11.79 -10.75
C ALA A 311 -8.72 -10.89 -11.79
N LEU A 312 -7.40 -10.85 -11.80
CA LEU A 312 -6.65 -10.11 -12.83
C LEU A 312 -6.82 -10.73 -14.22
N ASP A 313 -6.80 -12.06 -14.34
CA ASP A 313 -7.06 -12.76 -15.59
C ASP A 313 -8.49 -12.49 -16.08
N HIS A 314 -9.47 -12.52 -15.17
CA HIS A 314 -10.87 -12.20 -15.47
C HIS A 314 -11.01 -10.75 -15.97
N LEU A 315 -10.44 -9.78 -15.28
CA LEU A 315 -10.42 -8.37 -15.70
C LEU A 315 -9.78 -8.20 -17.08
N GLN A 316 -8.61 -8.81 -17.33
CA GLN A 316 -7.93 -8.74 -18.62
C GLN A 316 -8.76 -9.35 -19.76
N LYS A 317 -9.50 -10.44 -19.48
CA LYS A 317 -10.42 -11.06 -20.44
C LYS A 317 -11.55 -10.07 -20.76
N ARG A 318 -12.21 -9.52 -19.76
CA ARG A 318 -13.31 -8.55 -19.95
C ARG A 318 -12.87 -7.30 -20.72
N ILE A 319 -11.65 -6.80 -20.44
CA ILE A 319 -11.08 -5.66 -21.15
C ILE A 319 -10.84 -5.97 -22.64
N ARG A 320 -10.46 -7.20 -22.99
CA ARG A 320 -10.26 -7.60 -24.39
C ARG A 320 -11.58 -7.84 -25.15
N GLU A 321 -12.65 -8.20 -24.46
CA GLU A 321 -13.97 -8.47 -25.03
C GLU A 321 -14.83 -7.20 -25.19
N GLY A 322 -14.54 -6.13 -24.49
CA GLY A 322 -15.30 -4.89 -24.46
C GLY A 322 -14.67 -3.69 -25.06
#